data_61ecc409d6ec285aa6e9a7608ad0995c
#
_entry.id   61ecc409d6ec285aa6e9a7608ad0995c
#
_cell.length_a   1.000
_cell.length_b   1.000
_cell.length_c   1.000
_cell.angle_alpha   90.00
_cell.angle_beta   90.00
_cell.angle_gamma   90.00
#
_symmetry.space_group_name_H-M   'P 1'
#
loop_
_entity.id
_entity.type
_entity.pdbx_description
1 polymer ?
#
loop_
_entity_poly.entity_id
_entity_poly.type
_entity_poly.pdbx_seq_one_letter_code
_entity_poly.pdbx_strand_id
1 'polypeptide(L)'
;QALGRGKSGLRVVVPGRAEESELYRRITTDDPDDRMPPIDESPHGLSAEEKRLIQEWIEQGAKWGRHWAFELPRKQAPPPVGKAGWPRQLMDRFTLSRIEAHGLSPAKEASPEIWLRRASLDLTGLPPSLSELELFAKQREESGERAYGLAVDRMLASPAFGERWASVWLDQVRYADSRGLGADARRTIWKYRDWVIDAFNDDLPFDQFTLKQLAGDLLPDATMEDLIATACHRNTQSNNEGGTDDEQFRVDAVIDRVNTTWQVWQATTFGCTQCHSHPYEAFRHEDYYRFMAYFNNTTDSDTGNDDPVLQVPLRNSDYSEARALDVTIENLRDKIWKPADELRRDRNVWRSLNGLKASTKYGTTVGVDRVDGVDEFVLPEAVKQKASIILEASLPKGLSHITALRITAKPRDPAQALADSEWGFIVTRLKAEVIGPDGGKATTVPLTHAISDEPDPHYDPIESLTGGNFGFAAY
;
A
#
# COMPACT_ATOMS: atom_id res chain seq x y z
N GLN A 1 -19.30 25.21 -0.21
CA GLN A 1 -19.44 25.81 -1.57
C GLN A 1 -20.80 26.48 -1.74
N ALA A 2 -21.93 25.87 -1.33
CA ALA A 2 -23.28 26.42 -1.55
C ALA A 2 -23.54 27.76 -0.82
N LEU A 3 -22.84 28.07 0.25
CA LEU A 3 -22.89 29.37 0.92
C LEU A 3 -21.86 30.38 0.36
N GLY A 4 -21.07 29.97 -0.63
CA GLY A 4 -20.06 30.80 -1.30
C GLY A 4 -20.66 31.71 -2.38
N ARG A 5 -19.76 32.37 -3.13
CA ARG A 5 -20.13 33.13 -4.33
C ARG A 5 -19.98 32.25 -5.56
N GLY A 6 -20.98 32.28 -6.43
CA GLY A 6 -20.92 31.63 -7.75
C GLY A 6 -19.99 32.37 -8.73
N LYS A 7 -19.85 31.82 -9.95
CA LYS A 7 -19.09 32.47 -11.04
C LYS A 7 -19.60 33.87 -11.39
N SER A 8 -20.87 34.14 -11.15
CA SER A 8 -21.50 35.46 -11.31
C SER A 8 -21.10 36.50 -10.25
N GLY A 9 -20.34 36.09 -9.22
CA GLY A 9 -20.02 36.93 -8.07
C GLY A 9 -21.14 37.05 -7.04
N LEU A 10 -22.36 36.56 -7.37
CA LEU A 10 -23.51 36.56 -6.47
C LEU A 10 -23.39 35.40 -5.45
N ARG A 11 -24.04 35.56 -4.29
CA ARG A 11 -24.11 34.46 -3.32
C ARG A 11 -25.06 33.38 -3.82
N VAL A 12 -24.60 32.14 -3.84
CA VAL A 12 -25.40 30.99 -4.27
C VAL A 12 -26.65 30.84 -3.38
N VAL A 13 -26.45 30.89 -2.06
CA VAL A 13 -27.54 30.88 -1.07
C VAL A 13 -27.26 31.93 -0.02
N VAL A 14 -28.27 32.77 0.28
CA VAL A 14 -28.28 33.73 1.37
C VAL A 14 -29.23 33.22 2.44
N PRO A 15 -28.71 32.66 3.56
CA PRO A 15 -29.57 32.11 4.61
C PRO A 15 -30.61 33.10 5.10
N GLY A 16 -31.87 32.69 5.17
CA GLY A 16 -32.99 33.50 5.57
C GLY A 16 -33.56 34.44 4.49
N ARG A 17 -32.98 34.45 3.27
CA ARG A 17 -33.39 35.37 2.20
C ARG A 17 -33.38 34.68 0.84
N ALA A 18 -34.51 34.05 0.50
CA ALA A 18 -34.65 33.34 -0.76
C ALA A 18 -34.46 34.26 -1.98
N GLU A 19 -35.08 35.43 -1.99
CA GLU A 19 -35.03 36.37 -3.11
C GLU A 19 -33.61 36.93 -3.40
N GLU A 20 -32.71 36.95 -2.41
CA GLU A 20 -31.31 37.34 -2.57
C GLU A 20 -30.38 36.17 -2.97
N SER A 21 -30.95 34.97 -3.05
CA SER A 21 -30.20 33.74 -3.35
C SER A 21 -30.18 33.45 -4.85
N GLU A 22 -28.99 33.34 -5.45
CA GLU A 22 -28.82 33.04 -6.86
C GLU A 22 -29.47 31.69 -7.23
N LEU A 23 -29.40 30.71 -6.32
CA LEU A 23 -30.08 29.41 -6.48
C LEU A 23 -31.57 29.60 -6.71
N TYR A 24 -32.26 30.40 -5.83
CA TYR A 24 -33.69 30.62 -5.94
C TYR A 24 -34.04 31.38 -7.20
N ARG A 25 -33.29 32.42 -7.54
CA ARG A 25 -33.45 33.18 -8.78
C ARG A 25 -33.41 32.27 -10.00
N ARG A 26 -32.42 31.36 -10.06
CA ARG A 26 -32.22 30.45 -11.22
C ARG A 26 -33.29 29.38 -11.33
N ILE A 27 -33.81 28.87 -10.24
CA ILE A 27 -34.89 27.86 -10.30
C ILE A 27 -36.26 28.47 -10.59
N THR A 28 -36.43 29.81 -10.44
CA THR A 28 -37.69 30.52 -10.62
C THR A 28 -37.75 31.31 -11.91
N THR A 29 -36.64 31.62 -12.55
CA THR A 29 -36.59 32.36 -13.82
C THR A 29 -37.14 31.58 -14.99
N ASP A 30 -37.79 32.27 -15.93
CA ASP A 30 -38.23 31.71 -17.22
C ASP A 30 -37.18 31.89 -18.34
N ASP A 31 -36.08 32.60 -18.07
CA ASP A 31 -35.00 32.81 -19.00
C ASP A 31 -34.25 31.48 -19.26
N PRO A 32 -34.26 30.96 -20.50
CA PRO A 32 -33.66 29.67 -20.83
C PRO A 32 -32.15 29.64 -20.59
N ASP A 33 -31.44 30.75 -20.70
CA ASP A 33 -29.99 30.83 -20.51
C ASP A 33 -29.57 30.85 -19.03
N ASP A 34 -30.48 31.32 -18.16
CA ASP A 34 -30.23 31.44 -16.72
C ASP A 34 -30.91 30.35 -15.88
N ARG A 35 -31.90 29.68 -16.44
CA ARG A 35 -32.73 28.70 -15.73
C ARG A 35 -31.95 27.46 -15.28
N MET A 36 -32.23 26.98 -14.06
CA MET A 36 -31.76 25.72 -13.54
C MET A 36 -32.93 24.82 -13.10
N PRO A 37 -32.92 23.53 -13.39
CA PRO A 37 -32.00 22.84 -14.33
C PRO A 37 -32.11 23.37 -15.76
N PRO A 38 -31.04 23.24 -16.60
CA PRO A 38 -31.09 23.62 -18.00
C PRO A 38 -32.20 22.89 -18.77
N ILE A 39 -32.72 23.52 -19.83
CA ILE A 39 -33.85 22.96 -20.60
C ILE A 39 -33.52 21.60 -21.18
N ASP A 40 -32.29 21.40 -21.65
CA ASP A 40 -31.82 20.14 -22.25
C ASP A 40 -31.80 19.00 -21.24
N GLU A 41 -31.54 19.29 -19.96
CA GLU A 41 -31.49 18.29 -18.89
C GLU A 41 -32.86 18.05 -18.24
N SER A 42 -33.70 19.10 -18.15
CA SER A 42 -35.03 19.04 -17.55
C SER A 42 -36.00 19.99 -18.27
N PRO A 43 -36.69 19.52 -19.32
CA PRO A 43 -37.60 20.36 -20.11
C PRO A 43 -38.70 21.04 -19.27
N HIS A 44 -39.19 20.40 -18.23
CA HIS A 44 -40.27 20.92 -17.38
C HIS A 44 -39.77 21.74 -16.17
N GLY A 45 -38.44 21.77 -15.92
CA GLY A 45 -37.91 22.45 -14.74
C GLY A 45 -38.32 21.80 -13.42
N LEU A 46 -38.24 22.58 -12.34
CA LEU A 46 -38.73 22.15 -11.04
C LEU A 46 -40.25 22.46 -10.91
N SER A 47 -40.96 21.55 -10.24
CA SER A 47 -42.36 21.74 -9.90
C SER A 47 -42.52 22.90 -8.91
N ALA A 48 -43.74 23.46 -8.81
CA ALA A 48 -44.05 24.52 -7.84
C ALA A 48 -43.77 24.06 -6.40
N GLU A 49 -43.99 22.79 -6.09
CA GLU A 49 -43.75 22.22 -4.76
C GLU A 49 -42.23 22.12 -4.46
N GLU A 50 -41.41 21.68 -5.40
CA GLU A 50 -39.96 21.65 -5.24
C GLU A 50 -39.38 23.07 -5.05
N LYS A 51 -39.85 24.03 -5.84
CA LYS A 51 -39.46 25.44 -5.68
C LYS A 51 -39.81 25.97 -4.30
N ARG A 52 -41.05 25.67 -3.80
CA ARG A 52 -41.50 26.05 -2.47
C ARG A 52 -40.62 25.40 -1.36
N LEU A 53 -40.29 24.12 -1.46
CA LEU A 53 -39.43 23.43 -0.49
C LEU A 53 -38.04 24.07 -0.40
N ILE A 54 -37.45 24.43 -1.55
CA ILE A 54 -36.15 25.10 -1.60
C ILE A 54 -36.26 26.53 -0.98
N GLN A 55 -37.32 27.24 -1.29
CA GLN A 55 -37.57 28.55 -0.69
C GLN A 55 -37.65 28.46 0.83
N GLU A 56 -38.51 27.58 1.35
CA GLU A 56 -38.68 27.38 2.79
C GLU A 56 -37.38 26.98 3.48
N TRP A 57 -36.58 26.10 2.85
CA TRP A 57 -35.26 25.70 3.37
C TRP A 57 -34.32 26.91 3.48
N ILE A 58 -34.30 27.80 2.46
CA ILE A 58 -33.47 29.01 2.50
C ILE A 58 -33.99 29.96 3.60
N GLU A 59 -35.29 30.18 3.69
CA GLU A 59 -35.91 31.06 4.69
C GLU A 59 -35.70 30.57 6.13
N GLN A 60 -35.63 29.26 6.34
CA GLN A 60 -35.28 28.64 7.63
C GLN A 60 -33.78 28.70 7.95
N GLY A 61 -33.01 29.42 7.13
CA GLY A 61 -31.56 29.63 7.36
C GLY A 61 -30.64 28.67 6.61
N ALA A 62 -31.14 27.93 5.62
CA ALA A 62 -30.39 27.06 4.75
C ALA A 62 -29.40 26.11 5.52
N LYS A 63 -29.89 25.53 6.61
CA LYS A 63 -29.07 24.63 7.45
C LYS A 63 -28.81 23.34 6.69
N TRP A 64 -27.55 23.07 6.49
CA TRP A 64 -27.09 21.79 5.96
C TRP A 64 -27.05 20.75 7.08
N GLY A 65 -27.71 19.63 6.88
CA GLY A 65 -27.50 18.45 7.68
C GLY A 65 -26.09 17.90 7.45
N ARG A 66 -25.50 17.31 8.47
CA ARG A 66 -24.32 16.48 8.24
C ARG A 66 -24.74 15.22 7.47
N HIS A 67 -23.92 14.79 6.53
CA HIS A 67 -24.16 13.54 5.86
C HIS A 67 -24.12 12.41 6.90
N TRP A 68 -25.09 11.51 6.86
CA TRP A 68 -25.26 10.43 7.86
C TRP A 68 -24.02 9.56 8.05
N ALA A 69 -23.22 9.36 7.00
CA ALA A 69 -21.98 8.58 7.06
C ALA A 69 -20.90 9.23 7.96
N PHE A 70 -20.99 10.53 8.25
CA PHE A 70 -20.06 11.25 9.12
C PHE A 70 -20.68 11.57 10.49
N GLU A 71 -21.83 11.00 10.81
CA GLU A 71 -22.42 11.10 12.15
C GLU A 71 -22.13 9.82 12.94
N LEU A 72 -21.81 10.01 14.23
CA LEU A 72 -21.65 8.86 15.12
C LEU A 72 -22.97 8.09 15.19
N PRO A 73 -22.92 6.75 15.06
CA PRO A 73 -24.10 5.92 15.19
C PRO A 73 -24.81 6.17 16.54
N ARG A 74 -26.11 6.41 16.47
CA ARG A 74 -26.95 6.60 17.66
C ARG A 74 -27.85 5.37 17.83
N LYS A 75 -27.97 4.89 19.06
CA LYS A 75 -28.90 3.81 19.38
C LYS A 75 -30.32 4.30 19.13
N GLN A 76 -31.01 3.67 18.19
CA GLN A 76 -32.39 3.97 17.88
C GLN A 76 -33.32 3.03 18.63
N ALA A 77 -34.49 3.54 19.03
CA ALA A 77 -35.54 2.67 19.56
C ALA A 77 -36.06 1.76 18.44
N PRO A 78 -36.26 0.47 18.71
CA PRO A 78 -36.80 -0.45 17.71
C PRO A 78 -38.24 -0.01 17.34
N PRO A 79 -38.60 -0.05 16.04
CA PRO A 79 -39.91 0.36 15.60
C PRO A 79 -41.01 -0.55 16.18
N PRO A 80 -42.23 -0.01 16.38
CA PRO A 80 -43.40 -0.83 16.68
C PRO A 80 -43.72 -1.72 15.48
N VAL A 81 -44.20 -2.94 15.74
CA VAL A 81 -44.58 -3.94 14.72
C VAL A 81 -45.94 -4.55 15.05
N GLY A 82 -46.72 -4.83 14.03
CA GLY A 82 -48.04 -5.41 14.18
C GLY A 82 -48.03 -6.88 14.65
N LYS A 83 -47.07 -7.69 14.15
CA LYS A 83 -46.89 -9.09 14.54
C LYS A 83 -45.85 -9.24 15.65
N ALA A 84 -46.15 -8.77 16.86
CA ALA A 84 -45.22 -8.73 17.98
C ALA A 84 -44.56 -10.07 18.35
N GLY A 85 -45.18 -11.20 18.04
CA GLY A 85 -44.65 -12.54 18.31
C GLY A 85 -43.70 -13.11 17.24
N TRP A 86 -43.50 -12.43 16.11
CA TRP A 86 -42.62 -12.91 15.06
C TRP A 86 -41.13 -12.61 15.32
N PRO A 87 -40.74 -11.36 15.81
CA PRO A 87 -39.36 -11.04 16.08
C PRO A 87 -38.79 -11.92 17.20
N ARG A 88 -37.63 -12.55 16.92
CA ARG A 88 -36.82 -13.28 17.92
C ARG A 88 -35.71 -12.40 18.50
N GLN A 89 -35.23 -11.49 17.68
CA GLN A 89 -34.16 -10.53 18.05
C GLN A 89 -34.58 -9.09 17.73
N LEU A 90 -33.83 -8.13 18.29
CA LEU A 90 -34.12 -6.71 18.10
C LEU A 90 -34.08 -6.29 16.63
N MET A 91 -33.14 -6.87 15.85
CA MET A 91 -33.00 -6.61 14.41
C MET A 91 -34.24 -7.02 13.62
N ASP A 92 -34.92 -8.08 14.03
CA ASP A 92 -36.12 -8.58 13.35
C ASP A 92 -37.26 -7.53 13.35
N ARG A 93 -37.30 -6.65 14.35
CA ARG A 93 -38.32 -5.58 14.41
C ARG A 93 -38.13 -4.57 13.30
N PHE A 94 -36.89 -4.20 12.98
CA PHE A 94 -36.60 -3.32 11.85
C PHE A 94 -36.99 -3.98 10.52
N THR A 95 -36.64 -5.25 10.35
CA THR A 95 -36.99 -6.01 9.16
C THR A 95 -38.51 -6.14 9.01
N LEU A 96 -39.19 -6.54 10.09
CA LEU A 96 -40.64 -6.74 10.07
C LEU A 96 -41.40 -5.42 9.83
N SER A 97 -41.01 -4.34 10.48
CA SER A 97 -41.59 -3.03 10.24
C SER A 97 -41.52 -2.60 8.76
N ARG A 98 -40.40 -2.91 8.10
CA ARG A 98 -40.21 -2.65 6.67
C ARG A 98 -41.13 -3.52 5.80
N ILE A 99 -41.23 -4.80 6.13
CA ILE A 99 -42.15 -5.76 5.45
C ILE A 99 -43.60 -5.28 5.57
N GLU A 100 -44.04 -4.91 6.78
CA GLU A 100 -45.38 -4.43 7.06
C GLU A 100 -45.70 -3.11 6.37
N ALA A 101 -44.72 -2.18 6.29
CA ALA A 101 -44.87 -0.91 5.58
C ALA A 101 -45.16 -1.10 4.08
N HIS A 102 -44.74 -2.20 3.49
CA HIS A 102 -45.05 -2.57 2.11
C HIS A 102 -46.31 -3.45 1.98
N GLY A 103 -47.12 -3.61 3.05
CA GLY A 103 -48.31 -4.41 3.05
C GLY A 103 -48.04 -5.93 2.94
N LEU A 104 -46.80 -6.35 3.19
CA LEU A 104 -46.40 -7.74 3.08
C LEU A 104 -46.39 -8.43 4.45
N SER A 105 -46.27 -9.73 4.43
CA SER A 105 -46.13 -10.58 5.62
C SER A 105 -44.88 -11.48 5.45
N PRO A 106 -44.19 -11.82 6.56
CA PRO A 106 -43.12 -12.80 6.51
C PRO A 106 -43.57 -14.13 5.93
N ALA A 107 -42.72 -14.78 5.15
CA ALA A 107 -42.96 -16.13 4.68
C ALA A 107 -42.99 -17.14 5.85
N LYS A 108 -43.45 -18.35 5.58
CA LYS A 108 -43.35 -19.47 6.54
C LYS A 108 -41.88 -19.77 6.82
N GLU A 109 -41.59 -20.18 8.05
CA GLU A 109 -40.24 -20.64 8.42
C GLU A 109 -39.81 -21.82 7.53
N ALA A 110 -38.51 -21.81 7.20
CA ALA A 110 -37.92 -22.92 6.48
C ALA A 110 -37.92 -24.20 7.32
N SER A 111 -37.95 -25.39 6.68
CA SER A 111 -37.71 -26.63 7.43
C SER A 111 -36.32 -26.63 8.06
N PRO A 112 -36.11 -27.37 9.16
CA PRO A 112 -34.83 -27.44 9.84
C PRO A 112 -33.66 -27.80 8.93
N GLU A 113 -33.87 -28.70 7.97
CA GLU A 113 -32.85 -29.13 7.01
C GLU A 113 -32.47 -28.01 6.03
N ILE A 114 -33.47 -27.26 5.56
CA ILE A 114 -33.26 -26.09 4.70
C ILE A 114 -32.52 -24.99 5.48
N TRP A 115 -32.92 -24.79 6.75
CA TRP A 115 -32.21 -23.82 7.61
C TRP A 115 -30.74 -24.22 7.81
N LEU A 116 -30.49 -25.50 8.19
CA LEU A 116 -29.11 -25.98 8.39
C LEU A 116 -28.28 -25.82 7.12
N ARG A 117 -28.85 -26.18 5.96
CA ARG A 117 -28.15 -25.97 4.67
C ARG A 117 -27.79 -24.50 4.41
N ARG A 118 -28.72 -23.58 4.67
CA ARG A 118 -28.45 -22.14 4.49
C ARG A 118 -27.39 -21.66 5.45
N ALA A 119 -27.51 -21.97 6.74
CA ALA A 119 -26.53 -21.57 7.75
C ALA A 119 -25.15 -22.14 7.44
N SER A 120 -25.05 -23.39 6.98
CA SER A 120 -23.76 -24.00 6.59
C SER A 120 -23.14 -23.30 5.39
N LEU A 121 -23.91 -23.03 4.34
CA LEU A 121 -23.42 -22.32 3.16
C LEU A 121 -23.00 -20.87 3.48
N ASP A 122 -23.73 -20.19 4.36
CA ASP A 122 -23.41 -18.82 4.76
C ASP A 122 -22.13 -18.76 5.61
N LEU A 123 -22.00 -19.66 6.61
CA LEU A 123 -20.92 -19.63 7.57
C LEU A 123 -19.64 -20.33 7.07
N THR A 124 -19.76 -21.46 6.37
CA THR A 124 -18.62 -22.28 5.96
C THR A 124 -18.41 -22.38 4.44
N GLY A 125 -19.36 -21.85 3.65
CA GLY A 125 -19.33 -21.98 2.21
C GLY A 125 -19.64 -23.40 1.68
N LEU A 126 -19.86 -24.36 2.58
CA LEU A 126 -20.07 -25.78 2.26
C LEU A 126 -21.46 -26.24 2.65
N PRO A 127 -22.08 -27.19 1.92
CA PRO A 127 -23.30 -27.82 2.38
C PRO A 127 -23.04 -28.74 3.57
N PRO A 128 -24.00 -28.94 4.48
CA PRO A 128 -23.82 -29.87 5.57
C PRO A 128 -23.65 -31.32 5.07
N SER A 129 -22.78 -32.05 5.72
CA SER A 129 -22.63 -33.50 5.50
C SER A 129 -23.84 -34.28 6.01
N LEU A 130 -23.98 -35.55 5.60
CA LEU A 130 -25.05 -36.43 6.10
C LEU A 130 -24.96 -36.61 7.62
N SER A 131 -23.76 -36.74 8.16
CA SER A 131 -23.55 -36.87 9.62
C SER A 131 -23.95 -35.61 10.39
N GLU A 132 -23.76 -34.43 9.82
CA GLU A 132 -24.21 -33.17 10.42
C GLU A 132 -25.73 -33.03 10.39
N LEU A 133 -26.36 -33.46 9.31
CA LEU A 133 -27.84 -33.55 9.23
C LEU A 133 -28.44 -34.50 10.29
N GLU A 134 -27.86 -35.67 10.44
CA GLU A 134 -28.28 -36.68 11.45
C GLU A 134 -28.07 -36.15 12.88
N LEU A 135 -26.87 -35.55 13.14
CA LEU A 135 -26.57 -34.93 14.43
C LEU A 135 -27.54 -33.81 14.77
N PHE A 136 -27.83 -32.94 13.81
CA PHE A 136 -28.75 -31.83 14.01
C PHE A 136 -30.19 -32.31 14.27
N ALA A 137 -30.67 -33.31 13.51
CA ALA A 137 -31.99 -33.93 13.74
C ALA A 137 -32.10 -34.49 15.15
N LYS A 138 -31.13 -35.29 15.59
CA LYS A 138 -31.06 -35.81 16.95
C LYS A 138 -31.04 -34.71 18.01
N GLN A 139 -30.22 -33.70 17.84
CA GLN A 139 -30.15 -32.54 18.77
C GLN A 139 -31.47 -31.78 18.84
N ARG A 140 -32.22 -31.71 17.74
CA ARG A 140 -33.52 -31.07 17.73
C ARG A 140 -34.56 -31.86 18.54
N GLU A 141 -34.52 -33.19 18.47
CA GLU A 141 -35.37 -34.05 19.30
C GLU A 141 -35.07 -33.91 20.79
N GLU A 142 -33.76 -33.81 21.13
CA GLU A 142 -33.30 -33.75 22.52
C GLU A 142 -33.40 -32.36 23.16
N SER A 143 -33.17 -31.29 22.41
CA SER A 143 -32.99 -29.90 22.94
C SER A 143 -33.80 -28.82 22.22
N GLY A 144 -34.66 -29.19 21.26
CA GLY A 144 -35.55 -28.26 20.58
C GLY A 144 -34.82 -27.11 19.90
N GLU A 145 -35.22 -25.88 20.21
CA GLU A 145 -34.64 -24.66 19.62
C GLU A 145 -33.16 -24.47 19.94
N ARG A 146 -32.63 -25.03 21.05
CA ARG A 146 -31.20 -24.93 21.39
C ARG A 146 -30.30 -25.61 20.35
N ALA A 147 -30.80 -26.58 19.61
CA ALA A 147 -30.04 -27.26 18.56
C ALA A 147 -29.53 -26.31 17.46
N TYR A 148 -30.27 -25.25 17.16
CA TYR A 148 -29.83 -24.23 16.20
C TYR A 148 -28.56 -23.50 16.64
N GLY A 149 -28.51 -23.08 17.91
CA GLY A 149 -27.30 -22.47 18.49
C GLY A 149 -26.10 -23.42 18.46
N LEU A 150 -26.31 -24.68 18.89
CA LEU A 150 -25.27 -25.72 18.84
C LEU A 150 -24.71 -25.96 17.43
N ALA A 151 -25.58 -25.89 16.41
CA ALA A 151 -25.16 -26.04 15.01
C ALA A 151 -24.30 -24.81 14.57
N VAL A 152 -24.74 -23.58 14.91
CA VAL A 152 -23.99 -22.37 14.62
C VAL A 152 -22.62 -22.39 15.32
N ASP A 153 -22.56 -22.73 16.59
CA ASP A 153 -21.31 -22.80 17.37
C ASP A 153 -20.30 -23.75 16.72
N ARG A 154 -20.76 -24.91 16.23
CA ARG A 154 -19.89 -25.85 15.50
C ARG A 154 -19.39 -25.29 14.18
N MET A 155 -20.23 -24.58 13.42
CA MET A 155 -19.83 -23.96 12.16
C MET A 155 -18.83 -22.84 12.37
N LEU A 156 -19.02 -22.02 13.40
CA LEU A 156 -18.07 -20.96 13.78
C LEU A 156 -16.73 -21.52 14.26
N ALA A 157 -16.73 -22.69 14.91
CA ALA A 157 -15.49 -23.37 15.33
C ALA A 157 -14.83 -24.20 14.21
N SER A 158 -15.42 -24.24 13.02
CA SER A 158 -14.85 -24.97 11.88
C SER A 158 -13.78 -24.14 11.17
N PRO A 159 -12.62 -24.74 10.81
CA PRO A 159 -11.64 -24.04 9.95
C PRO A 159 -12.22 -23.49 8.65
N ALA A 160 -13.27 -24.13 8.11
CA ALA A 160 -13.95 -23.68 6.90
C ALA A 160 -14.65 -22.33 7.06
N PHE A 161 -14.91 -21.87 8.31
CA PHE A 161 -15.42 -20.52 8.58
C PHE A 161 -14.38 -19.47 8.13
N GLY A 162 -13.14 -19.61 8.59
CA GLY A 162 -12.07 -18.71 8.19
C GLY A 162 -11.80 -18.75 6.69
N GLU A 163 -11.75 -19.96 6.07
CA GLU A 163 -11.59 -20.10 4.62
C GLU A 163 -12.71 -19.39 3.83
N ARG A 164 -13.96 -19.52 4.28
CA ARG A 164 -15.12 -18.86 3.66
C ARG A 164 -15.01 -17.34 3.73
N TRP A 165 -14.75 -16.79 4.91
CA TRP A 165 -14.77 -15.34 5.11
C TRP A 165 -13.47 -14.66 4.67
N ALA A 166 -12.33 -15.37 4.74
CA ALA A 166 -11.10 -14.92 4.14
C ALA A 166 -11.24 -14.70 2.63
N SER A 167 -12.00 -15.54 1.90
CA SER A 167 -12.19 -15.33 0.45
C SER A 167 -12.85 -13.98 0.15
N VAL A 168 -13.81 -13.56 0.97
CA VAL A 168 -14.48 -12.24 0.80
C VAL A 168 -13.50 -11.09 1.07
N TRP A 169 -12.65 -11.23 2.09
CA TRP A 169 -11.64 -10.22 2.39
C TRP A 169 -10.55 -10.15 1.33
N LEU A 170 -10.06 -11.31 0.89
CA LEU A 170 -9.01 -11.43 -0.12
C LEU A 170 -9.44 -10.84 -1.46
N ASP A 171 -10.71 -10.97 -1.84
CA ASP A 171 -11.29 -10.30 -3.02
C ASP A 171 -11.22 -8.77 -2.88
N GLN A 172 -11.53 -8.23 -1.70
CA GLN A 172 -11.49 -6.78 -1.46
C GLN A 172 -10.06 -6.24 -1.56
N VAL A 173 -9.08 -6.94 -0.99
CA VAL A 173 -7.66 -6.54 -1.04
C VAL A 173 -6.95 -7.03 -2.32
N ARG A 174 -7.69 -7.63 -3.25
CA ARG A 174 -7.22 -8.06 -4.58
C ARG A 174 -6.07 -9.06 -4.52
N TYR A 175 -6.15 -10.01 -3.57
CA TYR A 175 -5.17 -11.08 -3.46
C TYR A 175 -5.08 -11.89 -4.76
N ALA A 176 -3.85 -12.15 -5.21
CA ALA A 176 -3.57 -13.05 -6.32
C ALA A 176 -2.22 -13.75 -6.12
N ASP A 177 -2.10 -14.98 -6.66
CA ASP A 177 -0.85 -15.73 -6.71
C ASP A 177 -0.01 -15.38 -7.95
N SER A 178 -0.31 -14.22 -8.58
CA SER A 178 0.42 -13.68 -9.73
C SER A 178 0.60 -12.17 -9.63
N ARG A 179 1.43 -11.59 -10.48
CA ARG A 179 1.83 -10.17 -10.43
C ARG A 179 0.86 -9.22 -11.13
N GLY A 180 0.08 -9.72 -12.08
CA GLY A 180 -0.97 -8.98 -12.78
C GLY A 180 -0.54 -8.17 -13.99
N LEU A 181 0.72 -7.77 -14.12
CA LEU A 181 1.23 -7.01 -15.27
C LEU A 181 2.29 -7.80 -16.05
N GLY A 182 2.56 -7.37 -17.28
CA GLY A 182 3.53 -7.98 -18.16
C GLY A 182 3.23 -9.46 -18.42
N ALA A 183 4.20 -10.32 -18.16
CA ALA A 183 4.08 -11.77 -18.31
C ALA A 183 3.22 -12.43 -17.22
N ASP A 184 2.64 -11.68 -16.31
CA ASP A 184 1.84 -12.15 -15.16
C ASP A 184 2.52 -13.28 -14.39
N ALA A 185 3.79 -13.07 -14.05
CA ALA A 185 4.61 -14.06 -13.38
C ALA A 185 4.04 -14.45 -12.00
N ARG A 186 4.31 -15.67 -11.58
CA ARG A 186 3.85 -16.20 -10.31
C ARG A 186 4.42 -15.41 -9.12
N ARG A 187 3.58 -15.16 -8.12
CA ARG A 187 3.92 -14.52 -6.85
C ARG A 187 3.77 -15.50 -5.69
N THR A 188 4.70 -15.46 -4.74
CA THR A 188 4.62 -16.27 -3.52
C THR A 188 4.19 -15.39 -2.36
N ILE A 189 2.90 -15.33 -2.10
CA ILE A 189 2.30 -14.49 -1.04
C ILE A 189 1.26 -15.26 -0.18
N TRP A 190 1.19 -16.56 -0.34
CA TRP A 190 0.17 -17.41 0.29
C TRP A 190 0.16 -17.37 1.82
N LYS A 191 1.26 -17.00 2.47
CA LYS A 191 1.32 -16.83 3.93
C LYS A 191 0.39 -15.70 4.42
N TYR A 192 0.19 -14.66 3.63
CA TYR A 192 -0.79 -13.64 3.94
C TYR A 192 -2.23 -14.18 3.87
N ARG A 193 -2.55 -14.98 2.86
CA ARG A 193 -3.86 -15.65 2.77
C ARG A 193 -4.12 -16.50 4.01
N ASP A 194 -3.15 -17.32 4.38
CA ASP A 194 -3.28 -18.19 5.56
C ASP A 194 -3.43 -17.37 6.84
N TRP A 195 -2.68 -16.26 7.00
CA TRP A 195 -2.85 -15.33 8.12
C TRP A 195 -4.28 -14.75 8.18
N VAL A 196 -4.87 -14.38 7.04
CA VAL A 196 -6.26 -13.89 7.00
C VAL A 196 -7.23 -14.99 7.44
N ILE A 197 -7.05 -16.24 7.00
CA ILE A 197 -7.88 -17.38 7.40
C ILE A 197 -7.81 -17.59 8.92
N ASP A 198 -6.58 -17.60 9.46
CA ASP A 198 -6.35 -17.79 10.90
C ASP A 198 -6.97 -16.63 11.70
N ALA A 199 -6.83 -15.39 11.24
CA ALA A 199 -7.42 -14.22 11.89
C ALA A 199 -8.96 -14.29 11.99
N PHE A 200 -9.65 -14.82 10.99
CA PHE A 200 -11.08 -15.05 11.05
C PHE A 200 -11.44 -16.21 11.99
N ASN A 201 -10.67 -17.29 11.98
CA ASN A 201 -10.90 -18.44 12.87
C ASN A 201 -10.64 -18.11 14.33
N ASP A 202 -9.71 -17.22 14.60
CA ASP A 202 -9.35 -16.75 15.95
C ASP A 202 -10.27 -15.60 16.43
N ASP A 203 -11.25 -15.20 15.62
CA ASP A 203 -12.13 -14.05 15.89
C ASP A 203 -11.34 -12.80 16.27
N LEU A 204 -10.24 -12.52 15.50
CA LEU A 204 -9.39 -11.38 15.76
C LEU A 204 -10.19 -10.07 15.68
N PRO A 205 -10.20 -9.22 16.76
CA PRO A 205 -10.94 -7.97 16.75
C PRO A 205 -10.60 -7.10 15.54
N PHE A 206 -11.61 -6.49 14.92
CA PHE A 206 -11.46 -5.78 13.65
C PHE A 206 -10.45 -4.61 13.72
N ASP A 207 -10.33 -3.94 14.84
CA ASP A 207 -9.33 -2.90 15.07
C ASP A 207 -7.91 -3.49 15.04
N GLN A 208 -7.68 -4.65 15.65
CA GLN A 208 -6.41 -5.36 15.62
C GLN A 208 -6.11 -5.92 14.24
N PHE A 209 -7.10 -6.51 13.59
CA PHE A 209 -7.02 -6.98 12.21
C PHE A 209 -6.63 -5.86 11.25
N THR A 210 -7.20 -4.68 11.43
CA THR A 210 -6.87 -3.49 10.65
C THR A 210 -5.46 -2.99 10.94
N LEU A 211 -5.12 -2.82 12.22
CA LEU A 211 -3.83 -2.29 12.65
C LEU A 211 -2.66 -3.15 12.14
N LYS A 212 -2.78 -4.47 12.25
CA LYS A 212 -1.74 -5.40 11.79
C LYS A 212 -1.52 -5.34 10.27
N GLN A 213 -2.58 -5.16 9.49
CA GLN A 213 -2.46 -5.05 8.03
C GLN A 213 -1.90 -3.70 7.56
N LEU A 214 -2.27 -2.62 8.23
CA LEU A 214 -1.85 -1.27 7.81
C LEU A 214 -0.49 -0.86 8.37
N ALA A 215 -0.09 -1.37 9.54
CA ALA A 215 1.09 -0.92 10.27
C ALA A 215 1.68 -2.01 11.20
N GLY A 216 1.56 -3.29 10.82
CA GLY A 216 2.07 -4.40 11.62
C GLY A 216 3.57 -4.35 11.86
N ASP A 217 4.31 -3.90 10.86
CA ASP A 217 5.77 -3.69 10.92
C ASP A 217 6.19 -2.55 11.86
N LEU A 218 5.28 -1.62 12.17
CA LEU A 218 5.52 -0.48 13.07
C LEU A 218 5.12 -0.77 14.53
N LEU A 219 4.58 -1.95 14.81
CA LEU A 219 4.21 -2.32 16.17
C LEU A 219 5.45 -2.50 17.04
N PRO A 220 5.40 -2.09 18.31
CA PRO A 220 6.46 -2.45 19.26
C PRO A 220 6.61 -3.97 19.32
N ASP A 221 7.84 -4.46 19.18
CA ASP A 221 8.17 -5.90 19.20
C ASP A 221 7.39 -6.72 18.16
N ALA A 222 7.21 -6.15 16.94
CA ALA A 222 6.48 -6.78 15.84
C ALA A 222 6.90 -8.24 15.63
N THR A 223 5.93 -9.13 15.65
CA THR A 223 6.11 -10.57 15.44
C THR A 223 6.21 -10.88 13.93
N MET A 224 6.60 -12.11 13.58
CA MET A 224 6.57 -12.55 12.19
C MET A 224 5.16 -12.48 11.59
N GLU A 225 4.13 -12.77 12.39
CA GLU A 225 2.72 -12.69 11.97
C GLU A 225 2.29 -11.24 11.69
N ASP A 226 2.78 -10.28 12.49
CA ASP A 226 2.51 -8.86 12.26
C ASP A 226 3.15 -8.38 10.94
N LEU A 227 4.35 -8.87 10.63
CA LEU A 227 5.01 -8.59 9.35
C LEU A 227 4.27 -9.25 8.18
N ILE A 228 3.82 -10.50 8.32
CA ILE A 228 3.03 -11.19 7.29
C ILE A 228 1.74 -10.42 6.99
N ALA A 229 1.07 -9.88 8.01
CA ALA A 229 -0.16 -9.13 7.84
C ALA A 229 0.01 -7.91 6.92
N THR A 230 1.17 -7.24 6.96
CA THR A 230 1.45 -6.07 6.09
C THR A 230 1.56 -6.43 4.62
N ALA A 231 1.65 -7.71 4.27
CA ALA A 231 1.62 -8.17 2.88
C ALA A 231 0.28 -7.85 2.17
N CYS A 232 -0.74 -7.39 2.91
CA CYS A 232 -1.91 -6.71 2.34
C CYS A 232 -1.50 -5.65 1.31
N HIS A 233 -0.47 -4.86 1.59
CA HIS A 233 0.04 -3.82 0.70
C HIS A 233 0.92 -4.34 -0.43
N ARG A 234 1.23 -5.64 -0.44
CA ARG A 234 1.98 -6.32 -1.51
C ARG A 234 1.07 -7.00 -2.54
N ASN A 235 -0.26 -6.88 -2.41
CA ASN A 235 -1.24 -7.34 -3.41
C ASN A 235 -1.34 -6.39 -4.62
N THR A 236 -0.63 -5.27 -4.62
CA THR A 236 -0.55 -4.38 -5.79
C THR A 236 0.02 -5.11 -6.99
N GLN A 237 -0.46 -4.76 -8.17
CA GLN A 237 0.13 -5.27 -9.40
C GLN A 237 1.57 -4.75 -9.55
N SER A 238 2.47 -5.60 -10.00
CA SER A 238 3.85 -5.25 -10.33
C SER A 238 4.23 -5.71 -11.72
N ASN A 239 5.12 -4.99 -12.36
CA ASN A 239 5.61 -5.29 -13.69
C ASN A 239 6.98 -6.00 -13.63
N ASN A 240 7.29 -6.82 -14.62
CA ASN A 240 8.57 -7.50 -14.76
C ASN A 240 9.13 -7.41 -16.19
N GLU A 241 8.63 -6.48 -16.99
CA GLU A 241 9.14 -6.24 -18.33
C GLU A 241 10.39 -5.36 -18.29
N GLY A 242 11.38 -5.69 -19.11
CA GLY A 242 12.60 -4.87 -19.23
C GLY A 242 12.31 -3.57 -20.01
N GLY A 243 12.96 -2.47 -19.58
CA GLY A 243 12.84 -1.16 -20.23
C GLY A 243 11.66 -0.32 -19.75
N THR A 244 11.12 -0.65 -18.59
CA THR A 244 10.11 0.14 -17.90
C THR A 244 10.76 1.16 -16.95
N ASP A 245 10.03 2.22 -16.61
CA ASP A 245 10.45 3.20 -15.62
C ASP A 245 10.09 2.69 -14.21
N ASP A 246 11.09 2.25 -13.45
CA ASP A 246 10.92 1.67 -12.13
C ASP A 246 10.24 2.63 -11.15
N GLU A 247 10.58 3.92 -11.20
CA GLU A 247 9.96 4.93 -10.32
C GLU A 247 8.50 5.18 -10.67
N GLN A 248 8.14 5.16 -11.95
CA GLN A 248 6.74 5.26 -12.37
C GLN A 248 5.93 4.12 -11.76
N PHE A 249 6.37 2.87 -11.92
CA PHE A 249 5.65 1.71 -11.38
C PHE A 249 5.64 1.66 -9.86
N ARG A 250 6.71 2.13 -9.20
CA ARG A 250 6.71 2.31 -7.75
C ARG A 250 5.64 3.29 -7.29
N VAL A 251 5.53 4.44 -7.97
CA VAL A 251 4.50 5.45 -7.67
C VAL A 251 3.09 4.90 -7.96
N ASP A 252 2.91 4.17 -9.04
CA ASP A 252 1.63 3.52 -9.38
C ASP A 252 1.22 2.51 -8.30
N ALA A 253 2.18 1.74 -7.75
CA ALA A 253 1.92 0.84 -6.63
C ALA A 253 1.52 1.60 -5.36
N VAL A 254 2.14 2.74 -5.07
CA VAL A 254 1.76 3.61 -3.93
C VAL A 254 0.35 4.17 -4.11
N ILE A 255 0.02 4.66 -5.30
CA ILE A 255 -1.32 5.15 -5.66
C ILE A 255 -2.36 4.04 -5.48
N ASP A 256 -2.04 2.85 -5.91
CA ASP A 256 -2.90 1.68 -5.78
C ASP A 256 -3.17 1.30 -4.32
N ARG A 257 -2.17 1.34 -3.45
CA ARG A 257 -2.31 1.13 -1.99
C ARG A 257 -3.23 2.15 -1.34
N VAL A 258 -3.07 3.43 -1.71
CA VAL A 258 -3.96 4.50 -1.25
C VAL A 258 -5.41 4.20 -1.62
N ASN A 259 -5.66 3.91 -2.89
CA ASN A 259 -7.00 3.68 -3.41
C ASN A 259 -7.63 2.44 -2.77
N THR A 260 -6.88 1.34 -2.68
CA THR A 260 -7.34 0.10 -2.06
C THR A 260 -7.67 0.29 -0.59
N THR A 261 -6.81 0.97 0.18
CA THR A 261 -7.07 1.24 1.59
C THR A 261 -8.40 1.96 1.80
N TRP A 262 -8.67 3.00 1.03
CA TRP A 262 -9.93 3.73 1.16
C TRP A 262 -11.14 2.92 0.69
N GLN A 263 -11.00 2.14 -0.38
CA GLN A 263 -12.10 1.28 -0.86
C GLN A 263 -12.45 0.20 0.15
N VAL A 264 -11.45 -0.48 0.71
CA VAL A 264 -11.64 -1.61 1.62
C VAL A 264 -12.17 -1.17 2.98
N TRP A 265 -11.51 -0.20 3.60
CA TRP A 265 -11.85 0.19 4.99
C TRP A 265 -12.90 1.29 5.10
N GLN A 266 -13.05 2.12 4.07
CA GLN A 266 -13.98 3.27 4.09
C GLN A 266 -15.10 3.16 3.05
N ALA A 267 -15.10 2.14 2.21
CA ALA A 267 -16.04 1.98 1.09
C ALA A 267 -16.17 3.24 0.22
N THR A 268 -15.06 3.99 0.07
CA THR A 268 -15.03 5.29 -0.61
C THR A 268 -14.07 5.25 -1.79
N THR A 269 -14.52 5.75 -2.94
CA THR A 269 -13.70 5.89 -4.15
C THR A 269 -12.78 7.11 -4.02
N PHE A 270 -11.74 6.99 -3.20
CA PHE A 270 -10.82 8.08 -2.90
C PHE A 270 -9.94 8.49 -4.10
N GLY A 271 -9.72 7.59 -5.04
CA GLY A 271 -8.95 7.83 -6.27
C GLY A 271 -9.43 9.00 -7.12
N CYS A 272 -10.72 9.39 -7.03
CA CYS A 272 -11.22 10.60 -7.69
C CYS A 272 -10.47 11.86 -7.24
N THR A 273 -9.95 11.86 -5.99
CA THR A 273 -9.25 13.02 -5.43
C THR A 273 -7.80 13.16 -5.89
N GLN A 274 -7.29 12.20 -6.65
CA GLN A 274 -5.97 12.30 -7.28
C GLN A 274 -5.86 13.48 -8.26
N CYS A 275 -6.93 13.83 -8.97
CA CYS A 275 -6.93 14.90 -9.96
C CYS A 275 -7.68 16.16 -9.51
N HIS A 276 -8.70 16.03 -8.65
CA HIS A 276 -9.51 17.14 -8.17
C HIS A 276 -10.16 16.79 -6.84
N SER A 277 -10.66 17.76 -6.08
CA SER A 277 -11.44 17.50 -4.86
C SER A 277 -12.65 16.62 -5.16
N HIS A 278 -12.99 15.71 -4.23
CA HIS A 278 -14.09 14.76 -4.43
C HIS A 278 -15.42 15.49 -4.71
N PRO A 279 -16.18 15.07 -5.73
CA PRO A 279 -17.38 15.81 -6.14
C PRO A 279 -18.52 15.76 -5.11
N TYR A 280 -18.58 14.68 -4.31
CA TYR A 280 -19.67 14.45 -3.35
C TYR A 280 -19.21 14.40 -1.90
N GLU A 281 -18.01 13.88 -1.64
CA GLU A 281 -17.47 13.71 -0.31
C GLU A 281 -16.63 14.91 0.14
N ALA A 282 -16.36 15.02 1.44
CA ALA A 282 -15.62 16.15 2.01
C ALA A 282 -14.10 16.12 1.78
N PHE A 283 -13.62 15.26 0.87
CA PHE A 283 -12.19 15.07 0.59
C PHE A 283 -11.70 16.07 -0.44
N ARG A 284 -10.59 16.72 -0.12
CA ARG A 284 -9.93 17.67 -1.02
C ARG A 284 -8.81 16.98 -1.78
N HIS A 285 -8.47 17.54 -2.93
CA HIS A 285 -7.33 17.09 -3.73
C HIS A 285 -6.02 16.95 -2.91
N GLU A 286 -5.71 17.94 -2.07
CA GLU A 286 -4.53 17.92 -1.21
C GLU A 286 -4.54 16.78 -0.16
N ASP A 287 -5.73 16.33 0.29
CA ASP A 287 -5.88 15.27 1.28
C ASP A 287 -5.42 13.93 0.71
N TYR A 288 -5.54 13.74 -0.62
CA TYR A 288 -5.03 12.56 -1.32
C TYR A 288 -3.51 12.41 -1.16
N TYR A 289 -2.77 13.47 -1.49
CA TYR A 289 -1.30 13.44 -1.44
C TYR A 289 -0.75 13.43 0.00
N ARG A 290 -1.47 14.02 0.94
CA ARG A 290 -1.15 13.88 2.36
C ARG A 290 -1.28 12.43 2.82
N PHE A 291 -2.33 11.74 2.38
CA PHE A 291 -2.51 10.32 2.70
C PHE A 291 -1.51 9.44 1.95
N MET A 292 -1.23 9.74 0.68
CA MET A 292 -0.21 9.05 -0.11
C MET A 292 1.17 9.07 0.56
N ALA A 293 1.51 10.11 1.29
CA ALA A 293 2.80 10.23 1.98
C ALA A 293 3.04 9.11 3.01
N TYR A 294 1.99 8.47 3.55
CA TYR A 294 2.13 7.32 4.46
C TYR A 294 2.68 6.07 3.75
N PHE A 295 2.49 5.94 2.45
CA PHE A 295 2.95 4.80 1.66
C PHE A 295 4.12 5.12 0.74
N ASN A 296 4.48 6.40 0.59
CA ASN A 296 5.54 6.84 -0.33
C ASN A 296 6.96 6.70 0.24
N ASN A 297 7.11 6.06 1.39
CA ASN A 297 8.39 5.74 2.04
C ASN A 297 8.77 4.26 1.92
N THR A 298 8.09 3.52 1.06
CA THR A 298 8.37 2.11 0.79
C THR A 298 9.50 1.95 -0.21
N THR A 299 10.28 0.89 -0.05
CA THR A 299 11.48 0.59 -0.85
C THR A 299 11.23 -0.47 -1.92
N ASP A 300 9.98 -0.68 -2.29
CA ASP A 300 9.65 -1.61 -3.36
C ASP A 300 10.14 -1.07 -4.70
N SER A 301 10.59 -2.00 -5.52
CA SER A 301 11.02 -1.73 -6.88
C SER A 301 10.23 -2.60 -7.84
N ASP A 302 10.12 -2.13 -9.07
CA ASP A 302 9.41 -2.82 -10.15
C ASP A 302 10.31 -3.81 -10.90
N THR A 303 11.34 -4.33 -10.25
CA THR A 303 12.25 -5.30 -10.87
C THR A 303 11.76 -6.73 -10.74
N GLY A 304 12.31 -7.62 -11.56
CA GLY A 304 11.83 -8.98 -11.79
C GLY A 304 11.59 -9.89 -10.58
N ASN A 305 12.02 -9.51 -9.38
CA ASN A 305 11.94 -10.36 -8.19
C ASN A 305 10.87 -9.94 -7.19
N ASP A 306 10.09 -8.87 -7.43
CA ASP A 306 9.07 -8.36 -6.51
C ASP A 306 9.67 -7.94 -5.14
N ASP A 307 10.88 -7.43 -5.15
CA ASP A 307 11.60 -7.03 -3.94
C ASP A 307 11.04 -5.73 -3.31
N PRO A 308 11.26 -5.48 -2.02
CA PRO A 308 11.90 -6.38 -1.06
C PRO A 308 10.99 -7.53 -0.65
N VAL A 309 11.57 -8.71 -0.38
CA VAL A 309 10.84 -9.89 0.05
C VAL A 309 11.11 -10.23 1.51
N LEU A 310 10.09 -10.64 2.24
CA LEU A 310 10.21 -11.19 3.58
C LEU A 310 10.42 -12.70 3.50
N GLN A 311 11.53 -13.19 4.04
CA GLN A 311 11.79 -14.63 4.17
C GLN A 311 11.02 -15.17 5.38
N VAL A 312 10.03 -16.00 5.12
CA VAL A 312 9.15 -16.54 6.15
C VAL A 312 9.32 -18.06 6.26
N PRO A 313 9.54 -18.61 7.46
CA PRO A 313 9.57 -20.05 7.67
C PRO A 313 8.28 -20.73 7.21
N LEU A 314 8.40 -21.95 6.70
CA LEU A 314 7.22 -22.72 6.29
C LEU A 314 6.31 -23.07 7.49
N ARG A 315 6.92 -23.38 8.64
CA ARG A 315 6.20 -23.75 9.86
C ARG A 315 6.05 -22.55 10.79
N ASN A 316 4.84 -22.30 11.25
CA ASN A 316 4.56 -21.21 12.20
C ASN A 316 5.30 -21.38 13.54
N SER A 317 5.60 -22.64 13.94
CA SER A 317 6.42 -22.93 15.12
C SER A 317 7.81 -22.29 15.11
N ASP A 318 8.32 -21.97 13.94
CA ASP A 318 9.68 -21.46 13.75
C ASP A 318 9.73 -19.93 13.65
N TYR A 319 8.58 -19.26 13.71
CA TYR A 319 8.47 -17.80 13.54
C TYR A 319 9.21 -17.01 14.60
N SER A 320 9.11 -17.40 15.87
CA SER A 320 9.77 -16.69 16.97
C SER A 320 11.28 -16.78 16.88
N GLU A 321 11.81 -17.94 16.50
CA GLU A 321 13.25 -18.14 16.29
C GLU A 321 13.76 -17.35 15.10
N ALA A 322 13.06 -17.41 13.95
CA ALA A 322 13.39 -16.64 12.77
C ALA A 322 13.41 -15.13 13.05
N ARG A 323 12.39 -14.62 13.74
CA ARG A 323 12.34 -13.19 14.10
C ARG A 323 13.46 -12.78 15.04
N ALA A 324 13.82 -13.61 16.00
CA ALA A 324 14.97 -13.36 16.89
C ALA A 324 16.31 -13.32 16.12
N LEU A 325 16.45 -14.16 15.11
CA LEU A 325 17.60 -14.14 14.21
C LEU A 325 17.63 -12.87 13.35
N ASP A 326 16.51 -12.45 12.77
CA ASP A 326 16.40 -11.22 11.99
C ASP A 326 16.81 -10.00 12.83
N VAL A 327 16.25 -9.86 14.04
CA VAL A 327 16.63 -8.78 14.97
C VAL A 327 18.13 -8.82 15.31
N THR A 328 18.70 -10.03 15.43
CA THR A 328 20.13 -10.19 15.67
C THR A 328 20.96 -9.74 14.46
N ILE A 329 20.53 -10.09 13.26
CA ILE A 329 21.16 -9.69 12.00
C ILE A 329 21.08 -8.16 11.85
N GLU A 330 19.92 -7.55 12.06
CA GLU A 330 19.73 -6.11 12.03
C GLU A 330 20.66 -5.38 13.01
N ASN A 331 20.74 -5.85 14.28
CA ASN A 331 21.64 -5.31 15.28
C ASN A 331 23.12 -5.46 14.91
N LEU A 332 23.51 -6.54 14.25
CA LEU A 332 24.88 -6.75 13.77
C LEU A 332 25.20 -5.85 12.59
N ARG A 333 24.25 -5.71 11.66
CA ARG A 333 24.32 -4.75 10.54
C ARG A 333 24.53 -3.33 11.08
N ASP A 334 23.70 -2.89 12.02
CA ASP A 334 23.82 -1.58 12.65
C ASP A 334 25.21 -1.34 13.28
N LYS A 335 25.78 -2.34 13.93
CA LYS A 335 27.12 -2.24 14.50
C LYS A 335 28.21 -2.09 13.43
N ILE A 336 28.00 -2.65 12.26
CA ILE A 336 28.91 -2.51 11.11
C ILE A 336 28.71 -1.16 10.42
N TRP A 337 27.46 -0.76 10.22
CA TRP A 337 27.11 0.43 9.44
C TRP A 337 27.33 1.76 10.18
N LYS A 338 27.03 1.84 11.48
CA LYS A 338 27.22 3.09 12.27
C LYS A 338 28.64 3.63 12.22
N PRO A 339 29.70 2.83 12.46
CA PRO A 339 31.07 3.30 12.30
C PRO A 339 31.42 3.72 10.87
N ALA A 340 30.86 3.02 9.89
CA ALA A 340 31.08 3.33 8.48
C ALA A 340 30.41 4.65 8.07
N ASP A 341 29.23 4.92 8.57
CA ASP A 341 28.51 6.18 8.35
C ASP A 341 29.22 7.37 9.03
N GLU A 342 29.77 7.17 10.21
CA GLU A 342 30.61 8.18 10.89
C GLU A 342 31.87 8.48 10.08
N LEU A 343 32.57 7.46 9.61
CA LEU A 343 33.74 7.59 8.73
C LEU A 343 33.36 8.29 7.41
N ARG A 344 32.21 7.97 6.82
CA ARG A 344 31.74 8.61 5.59
C ARG A 344 31.53 10.10 5.76
N ARG A 345 30.99 10.53 6.89
CA ARG A 345 30.68 11.95 7.19
C ARG A 345 31.90 12.76 7.62
N ASP A 346 32.89 12.13 8.21
CA ASP A 346 34.09 12.82 8.66
C ASP A 346 35.05 13.14 7.48
N ARG A 347 34.96 14.33 6.97
CA ARG A 347 35.81 14.80 5.88
C ARG A 347 37.31 14.79 6.21
N ASN A 348 37.69 14.79 7.49
CA ASN A 348 39.09 14.89 7.92
C ASN A 348 39.84 13.56 7.81
N VAL A 349 39.13 12.44 7.76
CA VAL A 349 39.75 11.10 7.63
C VAL A 349 40.08 10.75 6.18
N TRP A 350 39.38 11.36 5.21
CA TRP A 350 39.55 11.07 3.79
C TRP A 350 40.62 11.97 3.17
N ARG A 351 41.52 11.36 2.45
CA ARG A 351 42.55 12.08 1.68
C ARG A 351 42.42 11.74 0.21
N SER A 352 42.29 12.76 -0.64
CA SER A 352 42.24 12.56 -2.09
C SER A 352 43.57 12.02 -2.59
N LEU A 353 43.49 11.06 -3.49
CA LEU A 353 44.64 10.55 -4.22
C LEU A 353 44.89 11.48 -5.40
N ASN A 354 46.16 11.83 -5.61
CA ASN A 354 46.59 12.68 -6.72
C ASN A 354 47.52 11.88 -7.65
N GLY A 355 47.73 12.42 -8.85
CA GLY A 355 48.56 11.76 -9.86
C GLY A 355 47.89 10.53 -10.43
N LEU A 356 46.58 10.62 -10.60
CA LEU A 356 45.77 9.53 -11.14
C LEU A 356 46.13 9.26 -12.60
N LYS A 357 46.27 7.99 -12.91
CA LYS A 357 46.28 7.47 -14.28
C LYS A 357 45.10 6.54 -14.47
N ALA A 358 44.40 6.71 -15.56
CA ALA A 358 43.27 5.86 -15.89
C ALA A 358 43.53 5.17 -17.22
N SER A 359 43.21 3.90 -17.27
CA SER A 359 43.25 3.09 -18.49
C SER A 359 42.07 2.14 -18.52
N THR A 360 41.69 1.66 -19.69
CA THR A 360 40.58 0.73 -19.86
C THR A 360 41.02 -0.51 -20.66
N LYS A 361 40.43 -1.62 -20.29
CA LYS A 361 40.36 -2.80 -21.17
C LYS A 361 38.95 -2.81 -21.77
N TYR A 362 38.80 -3.05 -23.07
CA TYR A 362 37.47 -3.17 -23.72
C TYR A 362 36.71 -1.87 -24.03
N GLY A 363 37.39 -0.91 -24.66
CA GLY A 363 36.71 0.04 -25.58
C GLY A 363 35.87 1.16 -24.98
N THR A 364 36.05 1.46 -23.69
CA THR A 364 35.54 2.68 -23.09
C THR A 364 36.70 3.65 -22.93
N THR A 365 36.52 4.90 -23.32
CA THR A 365 37.55 5.95 -23.11
C THR A 365 37.40 6.49 -21.68
N VAL A 366 38.52 6.66 -20.98
CA VAL A 366 38.53 7.30 -19.67
C VAL A 366 39.56 8.40 -19.68
N GLY A 367 39.17 9.58 -19.22
CA GLY A 367 40.03 10.74 -19.00
C GLY A 367 40.31 10.98 -17.51
N VAL A 368 41.27 11.87 -17.23
CA VAL A 368 41.49 12.39 -15.88
C VAL A 368 41.47 13.89 -15.99
N ASP A 369 40.51 14.52 -15.31
CA ASP A 369 40.43 15.98 -15.19
C ASP A 369 40.76 16.38 -13.77
N ARG A 370 41.20 17.64 -13.61
CA ARG A 370 41.51 18.19 -12.30
C ARG A 370 40.49 19.25 -11.90
N VAL A 371 39.67 18.92 -10.93
CA VAL A 371 38.59 19.78 -10.42
C VAL A 371 38.88 20.15 -8.97
N ASP A 372 38.92 21.41 -8.64
CA ASP A 372 39.21 21.94 -7.29
C ASP A 372 40.46 21.34 -6.61
N GLY A 373 41.49 21.04 -7.43
CA GLY A 373 42.76 20.47 -6.94
C GLY A 373 42.71 18.95 -6.69
N VAL A 374 41.64 18.27 -7.01
CA VAL A 374 41.44 16.83 -6.94
C VAL A 374 41.40 16.26 -8.36
N ASP A 375 42.07 15.12 -8.57
CA ASP A 375 41.99 14.43 -9.84
C ASP A 375 40.71 13.59 -9.88
N GLU A 376 39.91 13.81 -10.91
CA GLU A 376 38.63 13.07 -11.14
C GLU A 376 38.73 12.26 -12.44
N PHE A 377 38.15 11.06 -12.44
CA PHE A 377 37.98 10.27 -13.68
C PHE A 377 36.77 10.75 -14.42
N VAL A 378 36.93 10.93 -15.72
CA VAL A 378 35.82 11.34 -16.59
C VAL A 378 35.58 10.24 -17.63
N LEU A 379 34.36 9.79 -17.70
CA LEU A 379 33.87 8.90 -18.73
C LEU A 379 33.10 9.75 -19.75
N PRO A 380 33.70 10.07 -20.91
CA PRO A 380 33.07 10.97 -21.89
C PRO A 380 31.89 10.34 -22.63
N GLU A 381 31.80 9.02 -22.60
CA GLU A 381 30.75 8.23 -23.27
C GLU A 381 30.16 7.22 -22.30
N ALA A 382 28.98 6.68 -22.66
CA ALA A 382 28.35 5.60 -21.89
C ALA A 382 29.30 4.40 -21.73
N VAL A 383 29.32 3.84 -20.52
CA VAL A 383 30.17 2.68 -20.19
C VAL A 383 29.65 1.47 -20.95
N LYS A 384 30.49 0.88 -21.78
CA LYS A 384 30.13 -0.36 -22.48
C LYS A 384 30.02 -1.54 -21.51
N GLN A 385 29.11 -2.43 -21.80
CA GLN A 385 28.92 -3.67 -21.03
C GLN A 385 30.26 -4.41 -20.89
N LYS A 386 30.59 -4.86 -19.68
CA LYS A 386 31.87 -5.53 -19.32
C LYS A 386 33.13 -4.66 -19.44
N ALA A 387 32.99 -3.34 -19.46
CA ALA A 387 34.16 -2.47 -19.42
C ALA A 387 34.94 -2.70 -18.11
N SER A 388 36.27 -2.63 -18.20
CA SER A 388 37.14 -2.68 -17.04
C SER A 388 37.98 -1.41 -16.98
N ILE A 389 37.82 -0.64 -15.91
CA ILE A 389 38.54 0.60 -15.68
C ILE A 389 39.66 0.32 -14.68
N ILE A 390 40.86 0.66 -15.02
CA ILE A 390 42.06 0.51 -14.17
C ILE A 390 42.48 1.92 -13.75
N LEU A 391 42.54 2.15 -12.45
CA LEU A 391 42.87 3.42 -11.82
C LEU A 391 44.17 3.21 -11.06
N GLU A 392 45.19 4.01 -11.40
CA GLU A 392 46.49 4.02 -10.71
C GLU A 392 46.68 5.35 -10.02
N ALA A 393 47.11 5.34 -8.78
CA ALA A 393 47.39 6.54 -8.00
C ALA A 393 48.61 6.34 -7.11
N SER A 394 49.32 7.41 -6.84
CA SER A 394 50.39 7.40 -5.85
C SER A 394 49.84 7.67 -4.46
N LEU A 395 50.25 6.86 -3.49
CA LEU A 395 49.86 7.11 -2.09
C LEU A 395 50.55 8.36 -1.55
N PRO A 396 49.84 9.20 -0.78
CA PRO A 396 50.41 10.36 -0.12
C PRO A 396 51.58 9.97 0.78
N LYS A 397 52.68 10.78 0.77
CA LYS A 397 53.83 10.55 1.63
C LYS A 397 53.41 10.51 3.10
N GLY A 398 53.92 9.55 3.86
CA GLY A 398 53.68 9.43 5.29
C GLY A 398 52.43 8.58 5.67
N LEU A 399 51.71 8.02 4.71
CA LEU A 399 50.67 6.99 4.97
C LEU A 399 51.34 5.64 5.19
N SER A 400 51.19 5.10 6.38
CA SER A 400 51.68 3.76 6.74
C SER A 400 50.62 2.68 6.58
N HIS A 401 49.35 3.06 6.63
CA HIS A 401 48.22 2.15 6.55
C HIS A 401 47.06 2.79 5.77
N ILE A 402 46.33 2.00 5.01
CA ILE A 402 45.05 2.33 4.39
C ILE A 402 44.05 1.40 4.95
N THR A 403 42.97 1.90 5.55
CA THR A 403 41.91 1.14 6.16
C THR A 403 40.63 1.12 5.30
N ALA A 404 40.47 2.12 4.44
CA ALA A 404 39.35 2.20 3.53
C ALA A 404 39.70 2.92 2.22
N LEU A 405 38.98 2.59 1.16
CA LEU A 405 39.01 3.28 -0.13
C LEU A 405 37.61 3.80 -0.42
N ARG A 406 37.51 5.08 -0.75
CA ARG A 406 36.24 5.70 -1.15
C ARG A 406 36.26 6.02 -2.64
N ILE A 407 35.25 5.56 -3.34
CA ILE A 407 34.97 5.90 -4.73
C ILE A 407 33.66 6.70 -4.71
N THR A 408 33.70 7.91 -5.25
CA THR A 408 32.51 8.74 -5.38
C THR A 408 32.19 8.90 -6.86
N ALA A 409 31.02 8.43 -7.27
CA ALA A 409 30.48 8.69 -8.60
C ALA A 409 29.71 10.01 -8.59
N LYS A 410 29.87 10.78 -9.65
CA LYS A 410 29.12 12.02 -9.84
C LYS A 410 28.53 12.01 -11.25
N PRO A 411 27.25 12.33 -11.42
CA PRO A 411 26.69 12.46 -12.76
C PRO A 411 27.35 13.63 -13.49
N ARG A 412 27.55 13.51 -14.79
CA ARG A 412 28.12 14.56 -15.63
C ARG A 412 27.22 15.78 -15.72
N ASP A 413 25.92 15.55 -15.80
CA ASP A 413 24.86 16.55 -15.75
C ASP A 413 23.87 16.17 -14.64
N PRO A 414 23.96 16.82 -13.46
CA PRO A 414 23.06 16.52 -12.36
C PRO A 414 21.56 16.77 -12.67
N ALA A 415 21.27 17.73 -13.55
CA ALA A 415 19.89 18.05 -13.90
C ALA A 415 19.29 16.96 -14.80
N GLN A 416 20.09 16.43 -15.73
CA GLN A 416 19.68 15.31 -16.56
C GLN A 416 19.56 14.03 -15.73
N ALA A 417 20.48 13.77 -14.83
CA ALA A 417 20.44 12.59 -13.95
C ALA A 417 19.22 12.57 -13.03
N LEU A 418 18.76 13.74 -12.57
CA LEU A 418 17.50 13.85 -11.80
C LEU A 418 16.23 13.64 -12.63
N ALA A 419 16.32 13.84 -13.94
CA ALA A 419 15.21 13.68 -14.87
C ALA A 419 15.16 12.30 -15.54
N ASP A 420 16.24 11.53 -15.43
CA ASP A 420 16.42 10.22 -16.04
C ASP A 420 16.39 9.17 -14.93
N SER A 421 15.37 8.33 -14.94
CA SER A 421 15.19 7.25 -13.96
C SER A 421 15.96 5.98 -14.33
N GLU A 422 16.69 5.98 -15.45
CA GLU A 422 17.49 4.83 -15.84
C GLU A 422 18.82 4.75 -15.07
N TRP A 423 19.29 3.56 -14.85
CA TRP A 423 20.49 3.23 -14.10
C TRP A 423 21.75 3.77 -14.74
N GLY A 424 22.54 4.50 -13.98
CA GLY A 424 23.79 5.05 -14.47
C GLY A 424 24.82 3.97 -14.81
N PHE A 425 25.14 3.08 -13.88
CA PHE A 425 26.06 1.95 -14.09
C PHE A 425 26.03 0.98 -12.91
N ILE A 426 26.52 -0.24 -13.15
CA ILE A 426 26.68 -1.28 -12.13
C ILE A 426 28.15 -1.64 -12.00
N VAL A 427 28.70 -1.62 -10.78
CA VAL A 427 30.04 -2.14 -10.48
C VAL A 427 29.93 -3.58 -10.05
N THR A 428 30.16 -4.50 -10.98
CA THR A 428 30.08 -5.94 -10.72
C THR A 428 31.34 -6.52 -10.08
N ARG A 429 32.46 -5.82 -10.17
CA ARG A 429 33.72 -6.28 -9.58
C ARG A 429 34.66 -5.12 -9.22
N LEU A 430 35.14 -5.12 -7.98
CA LEU A 430 36.17 -4.22 -7.47
C LEU A 430 37.38 -5.03 -6.99
N LYS A 431 38.57 -4.62 -7.39
CA LYS A 431 39.86 -5.19 -6.91
C LYS A 431 40.80 -4.03 -6.58
N ALA A 432 41.57 -4.20 -5.52
CA ALA A 432 42.67 -3.29 -5.18
C ALA A 432 43.99 -4.05 -5.15
N GLU A 433 45.02 -3.40 -5.66
CA GLU A 433 46.36 -3.91 -5.66
C GLU A 433 47.35 -2.82 -5.23
N VAL A 434 48.38 -3.18 -4.50
CA VAL A 434 49.46 -2.27 -4.11
C VAL A 434 50.73 -2.67 -4.80
N ILE A 435 51.39 -1.71 -5.40
CA ILE A 435 52.72 -1.85 -6.01
C ILE A 435 53.74 -1.15 -5.12
N GLY A 436 54.77 -1.84 -4.72
CA GLY A 436 55.85 -1.24 -3.93
C GLY A 436 56.63 -0.16 -4.66
N PRO A 437 57.39 0.67 -3.94
CA PRO A 437 58.13 1.81 -4.54
C PRO A 437 59.18 1.39 -5.58
N ASP A 438 59.59 0.15 -5.54
CA ASP A 438 60.57 -0.44 -6.46
C ASP A 438 59.98 -0.94 -7.78
N GLY A 439 58.69 -0.73 -8.01
CA GLY A 439 58.00 -1.20 -9.22
C GLY A 439 57.88 -2.72 -9.28
N GLY A 440 57.90 -3.41 -8.13
CA GLY A 440 57.82 -4.86 -8.02
C GLY A 440 56.44 -5.41 -8.36
N LYS A 441 56.26 -6.72 -8.10
CA LYS A 441 54.99 -7.42 -8.36
C LYS A 441 53.82 -6.80 -7.52
N ALA A 442 52.73 -6.52 -8.18
CA ALA A 442 51.50 -6.07 -7.51
C ALA A 442 51.02 -7.10 -6.48
N THR A 443 50.68 -6.65 -5.31
CA THR A 443 50.09 -7.48 -4.24
C THR A 443 48.60 -7.10 -4.10
N THR A 444 47.75 -8.09 -4.21
CA THR A 444 46.29 -7.91 -4.03
C THR A 444 45.97 -7.55 -2.58
N VAL A 445 45.23 -6.50 -2.40
CA VAL A 445 44.68 -6.11 -1.10
C VAL A 445 43.34 -6.81 -0.91
N PRO A 446 43.15 -7.56 0.17
CA PRO A 446 41.86 -8.18 0.44
C PRO A 446 40.88 -7.07 0.88
N LEU A 447 39.85 -6.81 0.04
CA LEU A 447 38.73 -5.99 0.38
C LEU A 447 37.70 -6.90 1.07
N THR A 448 37.36 -6.60 2.30
CA THR A 448 36.49 -7.45 3.13
C THR A 448 35.06 -6.92 3.25
N HIS A 449 34.87 -5.62 3.04
CA HIS A 449 33.57 -4.96 3.15
C HIS A 449 33.43 -3.93 2.04
N ALA A 450 32.21 -3.78 1.54
CA ALA A 450 31.81 -2.71 0.64
C ALA A 450 30.51 -2.09 1.16
N ILE A 451 30.42 -0.78 1.12
CA ILE A 451 29.31 0.00 1.68
C ILE A 451 28.91 1.04 0.63
N SER A 452 27.63 1.12 0.34
CA SER A 452 27.02 2.14 -0.50
C SER A 452 26.42 3.25 0.36
N ASP A 453 26.35 4.46 -0.15
CA ASP A 453 25.59 5.55 0.46
C ASP A 453 24.09 5.48 0.14
N GLU A 454 23.73 4.80 -0.91
CA GLU A 454 22.36 4.48 -1.30
C GLU A 454 22.23 2.95 -1.44
N PRO A 455 21.82 2.26 -0.37
CA PRO A 455 21.62 0.82 -0.44
C PRO A 455 20.40 0.53 -1.30
N ASP A 456 20.60 -0.32 -2.32
CA ASP A 456 19.53 -0.84 -3.15
C ASP A 456 19.26 -2.31 -2.77
N PRO A 457 18.01 -2.73 -2.60
CA PRO A 457 17.68 -4.10 -2.21
C PRO A 457 18.10 -5.17 -3.24
N HIS A 458 18.32 -4.78 -4.50
CA HIS A 458 18.74 -5.70 -5.58
C HIS A 458 20.25 -5.79 -5.76
N TYR A 459 21.00 -4.79 -5.25
CA TYR A 459 22.41 -4.60 -5.51
C TYR A 459 23.19 -4.59 -4.21
N ASP A 460 23.73 -5.75 -3.84
CA ASP A 460 24.60 -5.88 -2.69
C ASP A 460 26.03 -5.42 -3.05
N PRO A 461 26.50 -4.28 -2.49
CA PRO A 461 27.86 -3.83 -2.72
C PRO A 461 28.93 -4.90 -2.42
N ILE A 462 28.66 -5.82 -1.53
CA ILE A 462 29.56 -6.92 -1.17
C ILE A 462 29.78 -7.87 -2.37
N GLU A 463 28.80 -8.05 -3.22
CA GLU A 463 28.97 -8.84 -4.44
C GLU A 463 30.01 -8.26 -5.39
N SER A 464 30.24 -6.94 -5.37
CA SER A 464 31.31 -6.30 -6.12
C SER A 464 32.70 -6.79 -5.70
N LEU A 465 32.86 -7.31 -4.50
CA LEU A 465 34.12 -7.85 -3.99
C LEU A 465 34.35 -9.30 -4.41
N THR A 466 33.27 -10.05 -4.56
CA THR A 466 33.29 -11.48 -4.91
C THR A 466 33.17 -11.73 -6.40
N GLY A 467 32.66 -10.77 -7.16
CA GLY A 467 32.45 -10.84 -8.59
C GLY A 467 31.13 -11.47 -9.00
N GLY A 468 30.07 -11.18 -8.24
CA GLY A 468 28.67 -11.51 -8.56
C GLY A 468 28.13 -10.72 -9.76
N ASN A 469 26.91 -11.04 -10.17
CA ASN A 469 26.23 -10.34 -11.27
C ASN A 469 25.54 -9.02 -10.84
N PHE A 470 25.28 -8.88 -9.55
CA PHE A 470 24.52 -7.79 -8.95
C PHE A 470 25.38 -7.07 -7.89
N GLY A 471 26.39 -6.37 -8.35
CA GLY A 471 27.23 -5.56 -7.47
C GLY A 471 26.60 -4.20 -7.14
N PHE A 472 27.42 -3.21 -6.77
CA PHE A 472 26.95 -1.85 -6.50
C PHE A 472 26.36 -1.19 -7.76
N ALA A 473 25.15 -0.67 -7.65
CA ALA A 473 24.53 0.16 -8.68
C ALA A 473 24.56 1.64 -8.26
N ALA A 474 24.74 2.52 -9.22
CA ALA A 474 24.53 3.97 -9.08
C ALA A 474 23.48 4.41 -10.11
N TYR A 475 22.51 5.15 -9.64
CA TYR A 475 21.46 5.76 -10.43
C TYR A 475 21.92 7.11 -11.01
#